data_fcbffbb093ceae9ebc1be6b06b90c41f
#
_entry.id   fcbffbb093ceae9ebc1be6b06b90c41f
#
_cell.length_a   1.000
_cell.length_b   1.000
_cell.length_c   1.000
_cell.angle_alpha   90.00
_cell.angle_beta   90.00
_cell.angle_gamma   90.00
#
_symmetry.space_group_name_H-M   'P 1'
#
loop_
_entity.id
_entity.type
_entity.pdbx_description
1 polymer ?
#
loop_
_entity_poly.entity_id
_entity_poly.type
_entity_poly.pdbx_seq_one_letter_code
_entity_poly.pdbx_strand_id
1 'polypeptide(L)'
;MNIRIPNLCSALALLLSTGILQSCKDNDFSFDNIDATMGLGSEQLELPGNNDTKEIALDDVVNLNNSDFVYIDYNGDYQIKMDGNSQEKATVSIDPFTIKSSPTPAKKILISQGDFEGKLAVLTMSGTTPAEVEDLNSVTCDQNINVTIKVPNTVRCVDELTLSLPSFLLIDHATNDGANLSISNNTISLNNTVAGSHTMVLHVKSIDFKTSSNLGSTSFDKNNHRVRLTAEIYLKGRLSKNNIINRGNLSSISGNATADLTITAATGCFHPVFTFDSFGSVALNNIPDFLSDKSVNMNLYDPHIRLNFNNSLPIAAKVSGRMIARDAQNHAIATVDIPIFTVPTGKSVIVLHKQSETAPQGQTYVTVPGLGNLLKTIPDHIDFVDIKAKADNTQTTEVKLGHDYDMTEQYSFSTPLQLDADAAIAYTDSIDDLNKTVKKLSFKESTVGDPTSIDGSLELEADITNRLPTYLTLTAWGTNLQGDSIPQSQLSVDVDKTVDAASDTQTPATTHLTITIKPQSNDVLHSLEGLQFRFRAAASNGNNAIVGKTINAKKQTITVKNIKLTKTGKLVGNFN
;
A
#
# COMPACT_ATOMS: atom_id res chain seq x y z
N MET A 1 4.20 -28.69 -24.43
CA MET A 1 4.30 -29.82 -23.48
C MET A 1 2.97 -29.81 -22.75
N ASN A 2 2.02 -30.66 -23.20
CA ASN A 2 0.65 -30.65 -22.65
C ASN A 2 0.68 -31.25 -21.23
N ILE A 3 0.61 -30.36 -20.22
CA ILE A 3 0.44 -30.80 -18.84
C ILE A 3 -1.05 -31.00 -18.65
N ARG A 4 -1.47 -32.26 -18.58
CA ARG A 4 -2.82 -32.65 -18.18
C ARG A 4 -3.02 -32.26 -16.73
N ILE A 5 -3.89 -31.31 -16.45
CA ILE A 5 -4.35 -31.00 -15.09
C ILE A 5 -5.60 -31.86 -14.86
N PRO A 6 -5.55 -32.92 -14.06
CA PRO A 6 -6.74 -33.66 -13.74
C PRO A 6 -7.37 -33.04 -12.50
N ASN A 7 -8.71 -32.66 -12.46
CA ASN A 7 -9.32 -33.06 -11.20
C ASN A 7 -10.69 -32.49 -10.82
N LEU A 8 -11.18 -31.30 -11.20
CA LEU A 8 -12.58 -31.00 -10.81
C LEU A 8 -13.56 -31.49 -11.87
N CYS A 9 -13.25 -31.30 -13.11
CA CYS A 9 -14.02 -31.88 -14.18
C CYS A 9 -13.74 -33.36 -14.37
N SER A 10 -12.52 -33.83 -14.04
CA SER A 10 -12.28 -35.27 -13.95
C SER A 10 -13.17 -35.93 -12.91
N ALA A 11 -13.58 -35.23 -11.86
CA ALA A 11 -14.54 -35.77 -10.91
C ALA A 11 -15.98 -35.75 -11.44
N LEU A 12 -16.40 -34.66 -12.10
CA LEU A 12 -17.70 -34.67 -12.82
C LEU A 12 -17.60 -35.47 -14.11
N ALA A 13 -16.44 -35.48 -14.76
CA ALA A 13 -16.12 -36.31 -15.92
C ALA A 13 -15.95 -37.80 -15.54
N LEU A 14 -15.32 -38.10 -14.43
CA LEU A 14 -15.32 -39.42 -13.84
C LEU A 14 -16.76 -39.85 -13.49
N LEU A 15 -17.61 -38.91 -13.08
CA LEU A 15 -19.00 -39.11 -12.80
C LEU A 15 -19.82 -39.47 -14.05
N LEU A 16 -19.57 -38.79 -15.16
CA LEU A 16 -20.17 -39.15 -16.45
C LEU A 16 -19.55 -40.40 -17.07
N SER A 17 -18.22 -40.60 -16.91
CA SER A 17 -17.53 -41.76 -17.46
C SER A 17 -17.59 -43.00 -16.54
N THR A 18 -17.52 -42.83 -15.21
CA THR A 18 -17.59 -43.98 -14.28
C THR A 18 -18.99 -44.45 -14.01
N GLY A 19 -20.00 -43.56 -14.04
CA GLY A 19 -21.40 -43.97 -13.99
C GLY A 19 -21.79 -44.85 -15.20
N ILE A 20 -21.20 -44.64 -16.35
CA ILE A 20 -21.46 -45.42 -17.56
C ILE A 20 -20.50 -46.62 -17.71
N LEU A 21 -19.22 -46.48 -17.27
CA LEU A 21 -18.20 -47.51 -17.55
C LEU A 21 -17.85 -48.40 -16.36
N GLN A 22 -18.01 -47.98 -15.08
CA GLN A 22 -17.73 -48.83 -13.93
C GLN A 22 -18.92 -49.70 -13.51
N SER A 23 -20.14 -49.26 -13.75
CA SER A 23 -21.31 -50.13 -13.57
C SER A 23 -21.27 -51.34 -14.52
N CYS A 24 -20.51 -51.25 -15.61
CA CYS A 24 -20.35 -52.37 -16.56
C CYS A 24 -19.10 -53.23 -16.29
N LYS A 25 -18.23 -52.89 -15.33
CA LYS A 25 -16.95 -53.60 -15.12
C LYS A 25 -16.99 -54.68 -14.01
N ASP A 26 -17.90 -54.60 -13.09
CA ASP A 26 -17.91 -55.51 -11.92
C ASP A 26 -19.09 -56.47 -11.83
N ASN A 27 -20.02 -56.42 -12.76
CA ASN A 27 -21.03 -57.46 -12.89
C ASN A 27 -21.18 -57.79 -14.38
N ASP A 28 -21.20 -59.05 -14.72
CA ASP A 28 -21.37 -59.68 -16.04
C ASP A 28 -22.58 -59.18 -16.89
N PHE A 29 -22.78 -57.86 -16.98
CA PHE A 29 -23.69 -57.21 -17.91
C PHE A 29 -22.93 -56.80 -19.18
N SER A 30 -22.68 -57.76 -20.01
CA SER A 30 -22.34 -57.50 -21.43
C SER A 30 -23.64 -57.12 -22.13
N PHE A 31 -23.65 -55.99 -22.84
CA PHE A 31 -24.75 -55.61 -23.74
C PHE A 31 -24.93 -56.63 -24.89
N ASP A 32 -23.96 -57.51 -25.09
CA ASP A 32 -23.99 -58.58 -26.07
C ASP A 32 -24.96 -59.72 -25.72
N ASN A 33 -25.50 -59.74 -24.49
CA ASN A 33 -26.44 -60.76 -24.00
C ASN A 33 -27.84 -60.23 -23.64
N ILE A 34 -28.19 -59.02 -24.07
CA ILE A 34 -29.55 -58.51 -23.92
C ILE A 34 -30.39 -59.08 -25.06
N ASP A 35 -31.31 -60.02 -24.72
CA ASP A 35 -32.29 -60.52 -25.69
C ASP A 35 -33.14 -59.39 -26.22
N ALA A 36 -32.97 -59.05 -27.49
CA ALA A 36 -33.64 -57.97 -28.21
C ALA A 36 -35.16 -58.10 -28.29
N THR A 37 -35.75 -59.18 -27.82
CA THR A 37 -37.19 -59.42 -27.78
C THR A 37 -37.90 -58.85 -26.54
N MET A 38 -37.17 -58.34 -25.55
CA MET A 38 -37.80 -57.58 -24.47
C MET A 38 -38.11 -56.17 -24.95
N GLY A 39 -39.33 -55.92 -25.31
CA GLY A 39 -39.86 -54.58 -25.55
C GLY A 39 -39.67 -53.74 -24.29
N LEU A 40 -38.66 -52.91 -24.27
CA LEU A 40 -38.46 -51.85 -23.27
C LEU A 40 -39.58 -50.83 -23.41
N GLY A 41 -40.77 -51.17 -22.88
CA GLY A 41 -41.96 -50.33 -22.93
C GLY A 41 -41.99 -49.18 -21.93
N SER A 42 -40.92 -48.93 -21.19
CA SER A 42 -40.83 -47.74 -20.32
C SER A 42 -40.22 -46.56 -21.09
N GLU A 43 -40.90 -45.44 -21.04
CA GLU A 43 -40.38 -44.16 -21.58
C GLU A 43 -39.16 -43.66 -20.85
N GLN A 44 -38.79 -44.30 -19.73
CA GLN A 44 -37.62 -43.96 -18.90
C GLN A 44 -36.80 -45.20 -18.58
N LEU A 45 -35.50 -45.16 -18.83
CA LEU A 45 -34.54 -46.17 -18.40
C LEU A 45 -33.59 -45.52 -17.37
N GLU A 46 -33.64 -46.01 -16.16
CA GLU A 46 -32.69 -45.60 -15.10
C GLU A 46 -31.51 -46.56 -15.10
N LEU A 47 -30.31 -46.02 -15.19
CA LEU A 47 -29.08 -46.77 -14.98
C LEU A 47 -28.60 -46.49 -13.55
N PRO A 48 -28.37 -47.51 -12.73
CA PRO A 48 -27.84 -47.30 -11.40
C PRO A 48 -26.44 -46.69 -11.48
N GLY A 49 -26.30 -45.52 -10.89
CA GLY A 49 -25.00 -44.87 -10.75
C GLY A 49 -24.19 -45.50 -9.62
N ASN A 50 -22.88 -45.33 -9.65
CA ASN A 50 -22.03 -45.71 -8.52
C ASN A 50 -22.23 -44.74 -7.36
N ASN A 51 -22.54 -45.28 -6.15
CA ASN A 51 -22.68 -44.50 -4.92
C ASN A 51 -21.36 -44.20 -4.21
N ASP A 52 -20.24 -44.70 -4.74
CA ASP A 52 -18.92 -44.43 -4.17
C ASP A 52 -18.48 -42.99 -4.50
N THR A 53 -18.54 -42.15 -3.51
CA THR A 53 -18.26 -40.74 -3.64
C THR A 53 -16.82 -40.41 -3.23
N LYS A 54 -16.12 -39.73 -4.11
CA LYS A 54 -14.84 -39.11 -3.77
C LYS A 54 -15.12 -37.71 -3.26
N GLU A 55 -14.62 -37.39 -2.09
CA GLU A 55 -14.51 -36.02 -1.62
C GLU A 55 -13.32 -35.38 -2.34
N ILE A 56 -13.55 -34.25 -2.97
CA ILE A 56 -12.57 -33.54 -3.80
C ILE A 56 -12.20 -32.27 -3.05
N ALA A 57 -10.97 -32.18 -2.60
CA ALA A 57 -10.45 -30.98 -2.00
C ALA A 57 -10.04 -29.96 -3.08
N LEU A 58 -10.01 -28.70 -2.72
CA LEU A 58 -9.68 -27.64 -3.69
C LEU A 58 -8.24 -27.74 -4.20
N ASP A 59 -7.30 -28.25 -3.38
CA ASP A 59 -5.91 -28.48 -3.79
C ASP A 59 -5.73 -29.68 -4.74
N ASP A 60 -6.71 -30.60 -4.82
CA ASP A 60 -6.75 -31.64 -5.86
C ASP A 60 -7.03 -31.08 -7.26
N VAL A 61 -7.59 -29.87 -7.31
CA VAL A 61 -8.12 -29.22 -8.53
C VAL A 61 -7.24 -28.07 -8.97
N VAL A 62 -6.82 -27.21 -8.01
CA VAL A 62 -6.08 -26.00 -8.27
C VAL A 62 -4.58 -26.30 -8.24
N ASN A 63 -3.99 -26.41 -9.41
CA ASN A 63 -2.54 -26.60 -9.51
C ASN A 63 -1.83 -25.25 -9.40
N LEU A 64 -1.08 -25.05 -8.29
CA LEU A 64 -0.27 -23.88 -8.02
C LEU A 64 1.22 -24.06 -8.38
N ASN A 65 1.58 -25.14 -9.07
CA ASN A 65 2.98 -25.41 -9.40
C ASN A 65 3.62 -24.22 -10.11
N ASN A 66 4.65 -23.64 -9.46
CA ASN A 66 5.40 -22.46 -9.90
C ASN A 66 4.66 -21.12 -9.89
N SER A 67 3.58 -20.95 -9.13
CA SER A 67 2.99 -19.63 -8.93
C SER A 67 3.73 -18.85 -7.84
N ASP A 68 4.25 -17.67 -8.21
CA ASP A 68 4.75 -16.68 -7.24
C ASP A 68 3.62 -15.78 -6.72
N PHE A 69 2.46 -15.80 -7.40
CA PHE A 69 1.34 -14.92 -7.12
C PHE A 69 0.35 -15.52 -6.10
N VAL A 70 0.07 -16.83 -6.18
CA VAL A 70 -0.83 -17.53 -5.26
C VAL A 70 -0.08 -18.64 -4.54
N TYR A 71 -0.21 -18.72 -3.23
CA TYR A 71 0.36 -19.79 -2.40
C TYR A 71 -0.62 -20.23 -1.32
N ILE A 72 -0.37 -21.40 -0.72
CA ILE A 72 -1.13 -21.91 0.42
C ILE A 72 -0.29 -21.71 1.68
N ASP A 73 -0.86 -21.06 2.70
CA ASP A 73 -0.19 -20.84 3.97
C ASP A 73 -0.20 -22.08 4.88
N TYR A 74 0.38 -21.97 6.08
CA TYR A 74 0.45 -23.09 7.04
C TYR A 74 -0.91 -23.54 7.59
N ASN A 75 -1.96 -22.70 7.51
CA ASN A 75 -3.33 -23.04 7.88
C ASN A 75 -4.09 -23.75 6.75
N GLY A 76 -3.51 -23.79 5.56
CA GLY A 76 -4.14 -24.27 4.34
C GLY A 76 -4.93 -23.21 3.59
N ASP A 77 -4.79 -21.92 3.94
CA ASP A 77 -5.52 -20.83 3.32
C ASP A 77 -4.78 -20.34 2.06
N TYR A 78 -5.52 -20.12 0.98
CA TYR A 78 -4.98 -19.48 -0.21
C TYR A 78 -4.67 -18.02 0.07
N GLN A 79 -3.46 -17.63 -0.26
CA GLN A 79 -2.94 -16.28 -0.11
C GLN A 79 -2.50 -15.75 -1.48
N ILE A 80 -2.73 -14.47 -1.71
CA ILE A 80 -2.17 -13.74 -2.85
C ILE A 80 -0.98 -12.95 -2.34
N LYS A 81 0.15 -13.03 -3.04
CA LYS A 81 1.39 -12.35 -2.69
C LYS A 81 1.97 -11.65 -3.91
N MET A 82 2.42 -10.42 -3.71
CA MET A 82 3.26 -9.69 -4.64
C MET A 82 4.34 -8.97 -3.83
N ASP A 83 5.60 -9.24 -4.13
CA ASP A 83 6.73 -8.56 -3.49
C ASP A 83 7.28 -7.49 -4.42
N GLY A 84 7.34 -6.28 -3.94
CA GLY A 84 8.12 -5.22 -4.55
C GLY A 84 9.59 -5.37 -4.17
N ASN A 85 10.43 -5.63 -5.15
CA ASN A 85 11.88 -5.78 -4.94
C ASN A 85 12.62 -4.44 -4.91
N SER A 86 11.96 -3.33 -5.21
CA SER A 86 12.55 -2.00 -5.18
C SER A 86 12.34 -1.33 -3.83
N GLN A 87 13.42 -0.78 -3.30
CA GLN A 87 13.37 0.17 -2.19
C GLN A 87 13.49 1.56 -2.82
N GLU A 88 12.40 2.31 -2.80
CA GLU A 88 12.41 3.68 -3.29
C GLU A 88 12.95 4.63 -2.23
N LYS A 89 13.66 5.67 -2.68
CA LYS A 89 14.30 6.64 -1.80
C LYS A 89 14.04 8.06 -2.31
N ALA A 90 13.64 8.93 -1.41
CA ALA A 90 13.64 10.36 -1.62
C ALA A 90 14.55 11.04 -0.60
N THR A 91 15.31 12.02 -1.03
CA THR A 91 16.19 12.80 -0.16
C THR A 91 15.73 14.24 -0.15
N VAL A 92 15.76 14.88 1.01
CA VAL A 92 15.48 16.30 1.18
C VAL A 92 16.50 16.93 2.13
N SER A 93 16.91 18.14 1.84
CA SER A 93 17.70 18.97 2.73
C SER A 93 17.08 20.37 2.82
N ILE A 94 17.35 21.06 3.92
CA ILE A 94 17.02 22.47 4.09
C ILE A 94 18.35 23.22 4.17
N ASP A 95 18.56 24.18 3.29
CA ASP A 95 19.83 24.86 3.18
C ASP A 95 20.18 25.69 4.43
N PRO A 96 21.47 25.76 4.83
CA PRO A 96 21.94 26.72 5.80
C PRO A 96 21.72 28.16 5.33
N PHE A 97 21.53 29.07 6.27
CA PHE A 97 21.43 30.48 5.97
C PHE A 97 22.29 31.31 6.91
N THR A 98 22.63 32.55 6.49
CA THR A 98 23.49 33.45 7.26
C THR A 98 22.71 34.69 7.67
N ILE A 99 22.88 35.08 8.95
CA ILE A 99 22.39 36.35 9.47
C ILE A 99 23.59 37.28 9.61
N LYS A 100 23.64 38.35 8.80
CA LYS A 100 24.79 39.28 8.71
C LYS A 100 24.49 40.61 9.36
N SER A 101 25.51 41.14 10.06
CA SER A 101 25.42 42.46 10.64
C SER A 101 25.57 43.57 9.58
N SER A 102 24.75 44.59 9.70
CA SER A 102 24.97 45.86 8.98
C SER A 102 25.98 46.71 9.71
N PRO A 103 26.89 47.40 9.02
CA PRO A 103 27.81 48.34 9.66
C PRO A 103 27.06 49.41 10.45
N THR A 104 27.35 49.51 11.74
CA THR A 104 26.78 50.57 12.61
C THR A 104 27.88 51.48 13.12
N PRO A 105 27.65 52.80 13.21
CA PRO A 105 28.61 53.70 13.79
C PRO A 105 28.91 53.37 15.24
N ALA A 106 30.17 53.51 15.67
CA ALA A 106 30.55 53.35 17.07
C ALA A 106 29.74 54.29 17.95
N LYS A 107 29.16 53.77 19.00
CA LYS A 107 28.50 54.58 20.04
C LYS A 107 29.51 55.11 21.03
N LYS A 108 29.20 56.26 21.62
CA LYS A 108 30.05 56.92 22.61
C LYS A 108 29.27 57.09 23.91
N ILE A 109 29.89 56.69 25.03
CA ILE A 109 29.37 56.85 26.38
C ILE A 109 30.28 57.82 27.09
N LEU A 110 29.75 58.96 27.49
CA LEU A 110 30.51 59.93 28.29
C LEU A 110 30.85 59.35 29.65
N ILE A 111 32.12 59.48 30.04
CA ILE A 111 32.60 58.99 31.33
C ILE A 111 32.98 60.14 32.23
N SER A 112 32.66 60.02 33.53
CA SER A 112 33.02 60.93 34.57
C SER A 112 33.39 60.16 35.83
N GLN A 113 33.89 60.85 36.87
CA GLN A 113 34.09 60.21 38.17
C GLN A 113 32.74 59.65 38.69
N GLY A 114 32.75 58.45 39.21
CA GLY A 114 31.56 57.72 39.70
C GLY A 114 31.02 56.76 38.66
N ASP A 115 29.72 56.46 38.75
CA ASP A 115 29.05 55.52 37.89
C ASP A 115 28.63 56.20 36.57
N PHE A 116 28.69 55.45 35.49
CA PHE A 116 28.23 55.84 34.18
C PHE A 116 27.60 54.66 33.44
N GLU A 117 26.68 54.93 32.51
CA GLU A 117 26.04 53.88 31.76
C GLU A 117 25.56 54.37 30.39
N GLY A 118 25.31 53.44 29.47
CA GLY A 118 24.76 53.74 28.17
C GLY A 118 24.85 52.58 27.15
N LYS A 119 24.36 52.84 25.94
CA LYS A 119 24.46 51.89 24.86
C LYS A 119 25.87 51.92 24.26
N LEU A 120 26.63 50.84 24.41
CA LEU A 120 27.97 50.67 23.87
C LEU A 120 27.97 50.37 22.38
N ALA A 121 27.06 49.50 21.94
CA ALA A 121 26.92 49.11 20.59
C ALA A 121 25.44 48.75 20.28
N VAL A 122 25.04 48.90 19.01
CA VAL A 122 23.78 48.39 18.49
C VAL A 122 24.13 47.51 17.31
N LEU A 123 23.85 46.24 17.43
CA LEU A 123 24.05 45.24 16.38
C LEU A 123 22.72 45.01 15.64
N THR A 124 22.62 45.43 14.41
CA THR A 124 21.47 45.17 13.53
C THR A 124 21.87 44.12 12.53
N MET A 125 21.15 43.03 12.49
CA MET A 125 21.43 41.88 11.65
C MET A 125 20.20 41.45 10.84
N SER A 126 20.42 40.91 9.65
CA SER A 126 19.36 40.33 8.85
C SER A 126 19.89 39.21 7.97
N GLY A 127 18.99 38.30 7.60
CA GLY A 127 19.26 37.19 6.70
C GLY A 127 18.00 36.75 5.98
N THR A 128 18.17 35.98 4.91
CA THR A 128 17.07 35.33 4.20
C THR A 128 17.08 33.85 4.57
N THR A 129 15.93 33.34 4.99
CA THR A 129 15.75 31.89 5.30
C THR A 129 15.38 31.13 4.03
N PRO A 130 15.63 29.81 3.99
CA PRO A 130 15.07 28.93 2.98
C PRO A 130 13.54 29.01 2.91
N ALA A 131 12.97 28.71 1.74
CA ALA A 131 11.52 28.75 1.53
C ALA A 131 10.75 27.71 2.36
N GLU A 132 11.41 26.65 2.77
CA GLU A 132 10.87 25.56 3.58
C GLU A 132 10.59 25.97 5.04
N VAL A 133 11.08 27.13 5.50
CA VAL A 133 10.86 27.63 6.86
C VAL A 133 9.51 28.32 6.96
N GLU A 134 8.58 27.73 7.72
CA GLU A 134 7.23 28.26 7.95
C GLU A 134 7.10 29.08 9.24
N ASP A 135 7.76 28.67 10.30
CA ASP A 135 7.89 29.42 11.56
C ASP A 135 9.24 29.12 12.21
N LEU A 136 9.74 30.07 12.96
CA LEU A 136 11.05 30.00 13.57
C LEU A 136 10.97 30.34 15.06
N ASN A 137 11.33 29.37 15.92
CA ASN A 137 11.39 29.57 17.35
C ASN A 137 12.79 29.92 17.81
N SER A 138 13.79 29.15 17.38
CA SER A 138 15.19 29.40 17.69
C SER A 138 16.11 28.89 16.59
N VAL A 139 17.35 29.38 16.59
CA VAL A 139 18.42 28.91 15.70
C VAL A 139 19.70 28.65 16.48
N THR A 140 20.48 27.68 16.00
CA THR A 140 21.81 27.35 16.51
C THR A 140 22.85 27.81 15.50
N CYS A 141 23.89 28.50 15.94
CA CYS A 141 24.92 29.04 15.08
C CYS A 141 26.37 28.74 15.49
N ASP A 142 26.63 28.54 16.79
CA ASP A 142 27.99 28.27 17.33
C ASP A 142 29.06 29.19 16.76
N GLN A 143 28.82 30.52 16.73
CA GLN A 143 29.68 31.50 16.12
C GLN A 143 29.82 32.77 16.98
N ASN A 144 30.72 33.66 16.59
CA ASN A 144 31.16 34.80 17.41
C ASN A 144 30.51 36.11 17.03
N ILE A 145 30.12 36.90 18.04
CA ILE A 145 29.93 38.34 17.97
C ILE A 145 31.20 39.00 18.48
N ASN A 146 31.83 39.84 17.65
CA ASN A 146 33.01 40.62 18.06
C ASN A 146 32.57 41.99 18.53
N VAL A 147 32.91 42.32 19.80
CA VAL A 147 32.61 43.61 20.38
C VAL A 147 33.93 44.34 20.64
N THR A 148 34.13 45.47 20.04
CA THR A 148 35.29 46.31 20.30
C THR A 148 34.93 47.40 21.32
N ILE A 149 35.74 47.52 22.35
CA ILE A 149 35.61 48.53 23.41
C ILE A 149 36.88 49.40 23.39
N LYS A 150 36.73 50.70 23.19
CA LYS A 150 37.87 51.63 23.24
C LYS A 150 37.76 52.50 24.48
N VAL A 151 38.70 52.30 25.42
CA VAL A 151 38.85 53.06 26.64
C VAL A 151 39.81 54.23 26.35
N PRO A 152 39.44 55.48 26.64
CA PRO A 152 40.25 56.63 26.28
C PRO A 152 41.53 56.77 27.13
N ASN A 153 42.59 57.31 26.54
CA ASN A 153 43.88 57.53 27.24
C ASN A 153 43.84 58.65 28.31
N THR A 154 42.70 59.28 28.51
CA THR A 154 42.45 60.25 29.58
C THR A 154 42.20 59.59 30.94
N VAL A 155 42.05 58.26 30.96
CA VAL A 155 41.98 57.42 32.15
C VAL A 155 43.12 56.41 32.14
N ARG A 156 43.54 55.94 33.32
CA ARG A 156 44.51 54.85 33.45
C ARG A 156 43.85 53.50 33.23
N CYS A 157 42.75 53.29 33.90
CA CYS A 157 41.82 52.14 33.71
C CYS A 157 40.42 52.55 34.19
N VAL A 158 39.42 51.74 33.79
CA VAL A 158 38.08 51.77 34.36
C VAL A 158 38.01 50.66 35.42
N ASP A 159 37.55 50.97 36.62
CA ASP A 159 37.58 50.06 37.74
C ASP A 159 36.69 48.84 37.51
N GLU A 160 35.46 49.09 37.07
CA GLU A 160 34.47 48.07 36.78
C GLU A 160 33.73 48.40 35.48
N LEU A 161 33.60 47.42 34.62
CA LEU A 161 32.71 47.46 33.45
C LEU A 161 31.81 46.25 33.46
N THR A 162 30.52 46.46 33.23
CA THR A 162 29.53 45.41 33.10
C THR A 162 28.77 45.57 31.80
N LEU A 163 28.83 44.57 30.95
CA LEU A 163 28.08 44.52 29.71
C LEU A 163 26.84 43.67 29.92
N SER A 164 25.69 44.21 29.57
CA SER A 164 24.41 43.47 29.53
C SER A 164 24.00 43.21 28.07
N LEU A 165 23.62 42.00 27.78
CA LEU A 165 23.24 41.48 26.46
C LEU A 165 21.74 41.10 26.44
N PRO A 166 21.09 41.13 25.27
CA PRO A 166 19.70 40.73 25.14
C PRO A 166 19.48 39.28 25.57
N SER A 167 18.37 39.00 26.27
CA SER A 167 18.00 37.66 26.78
C SER A 167 17.74 36.63 25.68
N PHE A 168 17.46 37.03 24.46
CA PHE A 168 17.28 36.13 23.32
C PHE A 168 18.60 35.59 22.73
N LEU A 169 19.76 36.11 23.13
CA LEU A 169 21.07 35.57 22.77
C LEU A 169 21.55 34.59 23.85
N LEU A 170 21.74 33.34 23.52
CA LEU A 170 22.39 32.37 24.40
C LEU A 170 23.91 32.44 24.16
N ILE A 171 24.65 33.03 25.10
CA ILE A 171 26.11 33.11 25.06
C ILE A 171 26.68 31.95 25.81
N ASP A 172 27.50 31.12 25.19
CA ASP A 172 28.15 29.96 25.79
C ASP A 172 29.37 30.40 26.61
N HIS A 173 30.27 31.20 26.01
CA HIS A 173 31.43 31.74 26.66
C HIS A 173 31.83 33.09 26.04
N ALA A 174 32.66 33.84 26.75
CA ALA A 174 33.20 35.09 26.26
C ALA A 174 34.69 35.21 26.60
N THR A 175 35.41 35.93 25.77
CA THR A 175 36.83 36.28 26.02
C THR A 175 37.04 37.77 25.86
N ASN A 176 38.03 38.35 26.54
CA ASN A 176 38.54 39.70 26.28
C ASN A 176 40.04 39.64 26.04
N ASP A 177 40.47 40.06 24.85
CA ASP A 177 41.86 39.96 24.42
C ASP A 177 42.46 38.53 24.62
N GLY A 178 41.62 37.49 24.45
CA GLY A 178 41.96 36.09 24.60
C GLY A 178 41.79 35.51 26.01
N ALA A 179 41.52 36.33 27.05
CA ALA A 179 41.28 35.88 28.40
C ALA A 179 39.78 35.52 28.61
N ASN A 180 39.49 34.37 29.22
CA ASN A 180 38.14 33.96 29.53
C ASN A 180 37.44 34.88 30.54
N LEU A 181 36.17 35.15 30.28
CA LEU A 181 35.29 35.96 31.10
C LEU A 181 34.17 35.16 31.70
N SER A 182 33.76 35.51 32.91
CA SER A 182 32.57 34.95 33.54
C SER A 182 31.30 35.59 32.99
N ILE A 183 30.32 34.77 32.66
CA ILE A 183 28.98 35.18 32.20
C ILE A 183 27.96 34.76 33.23
N SER A 184 27.09 35.66 33.62
CA SER A 184 25.96 35.36 34.51
C SER A 184 24.74 36.16 34.04
N ASN A 185 23.62 35.48 33.76
CA ASN A 185 22.37 36.11 33.31
C ASN A 185 22.57 37.09 32.15
N ASN A 186 23.28 36.69 31.07
CA ASN A 186 23.66 37.52 29.94
C ASN A 186 24.39 38.80 30.32
N THR A 187 25.10 38.80 31.45
CA THR A 187 25.91 39.90 31.93
C THR A 187 27.36 39.47 32.04
N ILE A 188 28.27 40.29 31.56
CA ILE A 188 29.72 40.07 31.54
C ILE A 188 30.40 41.17 32.35
N SER A 189 31.25 40.82 33.27
CA SER A 189 31.99 41.79 34.11
C SER A 189 33.47 41.81 33.76
N LEU A 190 34.03 43.00 33.65
CA LEU A 190 35.45 43.30 33.44
C LEU A 190 35.92 44.18 34.57
N ASN A 191 37.06 43.88 35.17
CA ASN A 191 37.66 44.68 36.22
C ASN A 191 38.99 45.30 35.76
N ASN A 192 39.26 46.53 36.19
CA ASN A 192 40.50 47.24 35.91
C ASN A 192 40.86 47.29 34.42
N THR A 193 39.88 47.63 33.57
CA THR A 193 40.07 47.67 32.10
C THR A 193 40.92 48.87 31.75
N VAL A 194 42.17 48.65 31.29
CA VAL A 194 43.16 49.67 30.98
C VAL A 194 42.77 50.52 29.76
N ALA A 195 43.39 51.70 29.62
CA ALA A 195 43.23 52.51 28.43
C ALA A 195 43.73 51.75 27.20
N GLY A 196 42.97 51.86 26.07
CA GLY A 196 43.30 51.16 24.82
C GLY A 196 42.08 50.60 24.13
N SER A 197 42.35 49.79 23.12
CA SER A 197 41.31 49.07 22.35
C SER A 197 41.31 47.61 22.81
N HIS A 198 40.13 47.11 23.23
CA HIS A 198 39.92 45.74 23.69
C HIS A 198 38.97 45.05 22.74
N THR A 199 39.23 43.79 22.43
CA THR A 199 38.35 42.96 21.61
C THR A 199 37.73 41.86 22.48
N MET A 200 36.44 41.99 22.70
CA MET A 200 35.64 40.94 23.35
C MET A 200 35.01 40.06 22.28
N VAL A 201 35.17 38.79 22.45
CA VAL A 201 34.54 37.75 21.58
C VAL A 201 33.47 37.04 22.40
N LEU A 202 32.24 37.17 21.93
CA LEU A 202 31.07 36.51 22.54
C LEU A 202 30.69 35.29 21.68
N HIS A 203 30.84 34.09 22.21
CA HIS A 203 30.46 32.89 21.48
C HIS A 203 28.96 32.67 21.64
N VAL A 204 28.21 32.89 20.56
CA VAL A 204 26.75 32.74 20.50
C VAL A 204 26.42 31.31 20.12
N LYS A 205 25.81 30.57 21.03
CA LYS A 205 25.32 29.22 20.79
C LYS A 205 24.02 29.22 20.03
N SER A 206 23.06 30.03 20.46
CA SER A 206 21.75 30.11 19.82
C SER A 206 21.08 31.47 19.95
N ILE A 207 20.07 31.70 19.12
CA ILE A 207 19.21 32.88 19.13
C ILE A 207 17.77 32.41 19.24
N ASP A 208 17.02 32.94 20.24
CA ASP A 208 15.61 32.64 20.46
C ASP A 208 14.74 33.76 19.88
N PHE A 209 13.82 33.40 18.98
CA PHE A 209 12.91 34.33 18.31
C PHE A 209 11.59 34.55 19.06
N LYS A 210 11.35 33.81 20.13
CA LYS A 210 10.12 33.92 20.96
C LYS A 210 10.37 34.65 22.27
N THR A 211 11.64 34.77 22.69
CA THR A 211 12.01 35.47 23.92
C THR A 211 12.04 36.99 23.70
N SER A 212 11.27 37.73 24.50
CA SER A 212 11.32 39.20 24.51
C SER A 212 12.52 39.72 25.31
N SER A 213 13.07 40.86 24.90
CA SER A 213 14.15 41.55 25.63
C SER A 213 13.96 43.07 25.56
N ASN A 214 14.31 43.75 26.67
CA ASN A 214 14.36 45.21 26.70
C ASN A 214 15.62 45.79 26.00
N LEU A 215 16.57 44.93 25.65
CA LEU A 215 17.83 45.28 24.96
C LEU A 215 17.80 44.89 23.49
N GLY A 216 16.61 44.79 22.90
CA GLY A 216 16.51 44.53 21.47
C GLY A 216 15.31 43.66 21.10
N SER A 217 15.29 43.24 19.84
CA SER A 217 14.20 42.46 19.29
C SER A 217 14.69 41.49 18.24
N THR A 218 13.95 40.40 18.07
CA THR A 218 14.05 39.43 16.99
C THR A 218 12.72 39.35 16.23
N SER A 219 12.75 39.07 14.95
CA SER A 219 11.56 38.83 14.15
C SER A 219 11.84 37.89 12.99
N PHE A 220 10.86 37.07 12.66
CA PHE A 220 10.79 36.27 11.45
C PHE A 220 9.58 36.70 10.63
N ASP A 221 9.84 37.09 9.37
CA ASP A 221 8.82 37.44 8.39
C ASP A 221 8.67 36.28 7.41
N LYS A 222 7.61 35.48 7.63
CA LYS A 222 7.29 34.30 6.82
C LYS A 222 7.08 34.63 5.34
N ASN A 223 6.41 35.76 5.04
CA ASN A 223 6.03 36.09 3.66
C ASN A 223 7.24 36.49 2.80
N ASN A 224 8.25 37.10 3.43
CA ASN A 224 9.48 37.52 2.76
C ASN A 224 10.66 36.59 3.07
N HIS A 225 10.45 35.48 3.80
CA HIS A 225 11.50 34.56 4.27
C HIS A 225 12.69 35.29 4.89
N ARG A 226 12.43 36.24 5.79
CA ARG A 226 13.43 37.13 6.32
C ARG A 226 13.48 37.12 7.84
N VAL A 227 14.69 36.94 8.36
CA VAL A 227 14.98 37.14 9.78
C VAL A 227 15.59 38.50 9.99
N ARG A 228 15.24 39.16 11.09
CA ARG A 228 15.85 40.40 11.57
C ARG A 228 16.12 40.28 13.05
N LEU A 229 17.23 40.87 13.47
CA LEU A 229 17.66 40.94 14.84
C LEU A 229 18.25 42.33 15.11
N THR A 230 17.87 42.94 16.23
CA THR A 230 18.50 44.14 16.76
C THR A 230 18.91 43.82 18.19
N ALA A 231 20.19 43.87 18.51
CA ALA A 231 20.77 43.63 19.81
C ALA A 231 21.48 44.87 20.32
N GLU A 232 21.05 45.38 21.45
CA GLU A 232 21.71 46.48 22.13
C GLU A 232 22.66 45.91 23.19
N ILE A 233 23.92 46.26 23.11
CA ILE A 233 24.92 45.96 24.14
C ILE A 233 24.98 47.14 25.06
N TYR A 234 24.52 46.96 26.27
CA TYR A 234 24.45 48.03 27.29
C TYR A 234 25.60 47.89 28.24
N LEU A 235 26.30 49.04 28.49
CA LEU A 235 27.45 49.11 29.37
C LEU A 235 27.09 49.91 30.61
N LYS A 236 27.47 49.37 31.75
CA LYS A 236 27.59 50.09 33.03
C LYS A 236 29.03 50.05 33.45
N GLY A 237 29.51 51.12 34.06
CA GLY A 237 30.88 51.18 34.55
C GLY A 237 31.04 52.11 35.75
N ARG A 238 32.15 51.94 36.42
CA ARG A 238 32.57 52.75 37.58
C ARG A 238 33.98 53.23 37.34
N LEU A 239 34.21 54.56 37.56
CA LEU A 239 35.52 55.20 37.44
C LEU A 239 35.89 55.94 38.71
N SER A 240 36.92 55.47 39.40
CA SER A 240 37.46 56.16 40.60
C SER A 240 38.29 57.40 40.21
N LYS A 241 38.33 58.34 41.14
CA LYS A 241 39.10 59.59 41.01
C LYS A 241 40.59 59.34 40.66
N ASN A 242 41.16 58.29 41.21
CA ASN A 242 42.58 57.95 41.09
C ASN A 242 42.95 57.43 39.69
N ASN A 243 42.00 56.99 38.93
CA ASN A 243 42.16 56.45 37.58
C ASN A 243 41.98 57.53 36.49
N ILE A 244 41.62 58.78 36.84
CA ILE A 244 41.50 59.89 35.91
C ILE A 244 42.85 60.59 35.76
N ILE A 245 43.42 60.58 34.53
CA ILE A 245 44.69 61.22 34.19
C ILE A 245 44.50 62.71 33.87
N ASN A 246 43.49 63.02 33.03
CA ASN A 246 43.21 64.38 32.59
C ASN A 246 41.79 64.82 32.97
N ARG A 247 41.69 65.74 33.93
CA ARG A 247 40.42 66.18 34.53
C ARG A 247 39.72 67.29 33.72
N GLY A 248 40.40 67.88 32.71
CA GLY A 248 39.86 69.01 31.93
C GLY A 248 39.08 68.61 30.72
N ASN A 249 39.15 67.40 30.25
CA ASN A 249 38.48 66.93 29.03
C ASN A 249 37.44 65.90 29.33
N LEU A 250 36.23 66.08 28.84
CA LEU A 250 35.20 65.06 28.79
C LEU A 250 35.66 63.92 27.87
N SER A 251 35.71 62.74 28.44
CA SER A 251 36.13 61.49 27.76
C SER A 251 34.96 60.59 27.51
N SER A 252 35.07 59.73 26.53
CA SER A 252 34.05 58.72 26.25
C SER A 252 34.69 57.37 26.01
N ILE A 253 34.03 56.34 26.50
CA ILE A 253 34.22 54.99 25.99
C ILE A 253 33.43 54.84 24.69
N SER A 254 34.04 54.27 23.68
CA SER A 254 33.33 53.97 22.46
C SER A 254 33.37 52.50 22.11
N GLY A 255 32.32 52.01 21.48
CA GLY A 255 32.29 50.63 21.06
C GLY A 255 31.44 50.40 19.83
N ASN A 256 31.71 49.28 19.18
CA ASN A 256 30.92 48.74 18.09
C ASN A 256 30.87 47.23 18.20
N ALA A 257 29.93 46.61 17.48
CA ALA A 257 29.82 45.16 17.39
C ALA A 257 29.60 44.73 15.95
N THR A 258 30.16 43.60 15.59
CA THR A 258 29.98 42.94 14.29
C THR A 258 29.79 41.45 14.45
N ALA A 259 29.02 40.86 13.55
CA ALA A 259 28.81 39.40 13.50
C ALA A 259 28.35 38.97 12.11
N ASP A 260 28.78 37.80 11.72
CA ASP A 260 28.23 37.03 10.58
C ASP A 260 27.96 35.61 11.11
N LEU A 261 26.68 35.29 11.29
CA LEU A 261 26.26 34.05 11.96
C LEU A 261 25.66 33.11 10.91
N THR A 262 26.36 32.00 10.63
CA THR A 262 25.83 30.93 9.79
C THR A 262 25.01 29.99 10.67
N ILE A 263 23.77 29.74 10.28
CA ILE A 263 22.81 28.94 11.03
C ILE A 263 22.94 27.50 10.56
N THR A 264 23.22 26.59 11.49
CA THR A 264 23.46 25.16 11.26
C THR A 264 22.32 24.25 11.73
N ALA A 265 21.45 24.77 12.62
CA ALA A 265 20.22 24.11 13.03
C ALA A 265 19.15 25.14 13.37
N ALA A 266 17.91 24.76 13.24
CA ALA A 266 16.79 25.62 13.58
C ALA A 266 15.63 24.80 14.20
N THR A 267 14.98 25.40 15.20
CA THR A 267 13.76 24.88 15.80
C THR A 267 12.59 25.72 15.31
N GLY A 268 11.57 25.07 14.76
CA GLY A 268 10.42 25.76 14.21
C GLY A 268 9.49 24.79 13.45
N CYS A 269 8.71 25.34 12.53
CA CYS A 269 7.89 24.58 11.60
C CYS A 269 8.50 24.65 10.20
N PHE A 270 8.56 23.51 9.53
CA PHE A 270 9.20 23.38 8.22
C PHE A 270 8.31 22.60 7.27
N HIS A 271 8.39 22.86 5.96
CA HIS A 271 7.62 22.14 4.94
C HIS A 271 8.45 21.65 3.74
N PRO A 272 9.58 20.97 3.95
CA PRO A 272 10.29 20.40 2.84
C PRO A 272 9.42 19.39 2.08
N VAL A 273 9.62 19.28 0.77
CA VAL A 273 8.90 18.37 -0.12
C VAL A 273 9.86 17.29 -0.58
N PHE A 274 9.51 16.04 -0.31
CA PHE A 274 10.23 14.90 -0.84
C PHE A 274 9.83 14.68 -2.30
N THR A 275 10.82 14.57 -3.18
CA THR A 275 10.62 14.19 -4.57
C THR A 275 11.16 12.78 -4.75
N PHE A 276 10.30 11.85 -5.12
CA PHE A 276 10.69 10.50 -5.51
C PHE A 276 10.93 10.47 -7.01
N ASP A 277 12.07 9.93 -7.45
CA ASP A 277 12.41 9.81 -8.86
C ASP A 277 11.50 8.83 -9.59
N SER A 278 11.11 7.75 -8.93
CA SER A 278 10.07 6.80 -9.34
C SER A 278 9.44 6.21 -8.09
N PHE A 279 8.19 5.79 -8.18
CA PHE A 279 7.58 4.87 -7.23
C PHE A 279 7.37 3.59 -8.01
N GLY A 280 8.02 2.50 -7.61
CA GLY A 280 8.16 1.29 -8.38
C GLY A 280 6.89 0.73 -9.02
N SER A 281 7.08 -0.11 -10.01
CA SER A 281 6.03 -0.91 -10.64
C SER A 281 6.04 -2.32 -10.06
N VAL A 282 4.89 -2.86 -9.70
CA VAL A 282 4.73 -4.24 -9.24
C VAL A 282 4.30 -5.10 -10.41
N ALA A 283 5.21 -5.88 -10.97
CA ALA A 283 4.86 -6.87 -11.99
C ALA A 283 4.19 -8.10 -11.37
N LEU A 284 3.13 -8.60 -11.99
CA LEU A 284 2.48 -9.84 -11.60
C LEU A 284 3.04 -10.98 -12.46
N ASN A 285 3.86 -11.82 -11.86
CA ASN A 285 4.50 -12.93 -12.56
C ASN A 285 3.88 -14.28 -12.18
N ASN A 286 3.96 -15.25 -13.09
CA ASN A 286 3.53 -16.63 -12.85
C ASN A 286 2.09 -16.75 -12.32
N ILE A 287 1.17 -15.99 -12.95
CA ILE A 287 -0.25 -16.06 -12.65
C ILE A 287 -0.77 -17.46 -13.02
N PRO A 288 -1.44 -18.19 -12.12
CA PRO A 288 -2.01 -19.48 -12.44
C PRO A 288 -3.01 -19.40 -13.60
N ASP A 289 -3.04 -20.43 -14.44
CA ASP A 289 -3.90 -20.47 -15.66
C ASP A 289 -5.37 -20.21 -15.35
N PHE A 290 -5.89 -20.70 -14.23
CA PHE A 290 -7.29 -20.52 -13.83
C PHE A 290 -7.66 -19.06 -13.53
N LEU A 291 -6.67 -18.18 -13.29
CA LEU A 291 -6.85 -16.74 -13.10
C LEU A 291 -6.63 -15.93 -14.40
N SER A 292 -6.10 -16.55 -15.45
CA SER A 292 -5.81 -15.88 -16.72
C SER A 292 -7.03 -15.81 -17.66
N ASP A 293 -8.14 -16.50 -17.35
CA ASP A 293 -9.38 -16.43 -18.13
C ASP A 293 -9.99 -15.02 -18.05
N LYS A 294 -10.39 -14.48 -19.21
CA LYS A 294 -10.95 -13.12 -19.35
C LYS A 294 -12.25 -12.89 -18.56
N SER A 295 -12.94 -13.95 -18.14
CA SER A 295 -14.16 -13.87 -17.34
C SER A 295 -13.88 -13.88 -15.83
N VAL A 296 -12.64 -14.04 -15.44
CA VAL A 296 -12.23 -13.93 -14.04
C VAL A 296 -12.36 -12.49 -13.57
N ASN A 297 -12.98 -12.32 -12.42
CA ASN A 297 -13.10 -11.06 -11.70
C ASN A 297 -12.59 -11.28 -10.28
N MET A 298 -11.34 -10.87 -10.04
CA MET A 298 -10.66 -11.04 -8.76
C MET A 298 -10.90 -9.87 -7.82
N ASN A 299 -12.14 -9.34 -7.74
CA ASN A 299 -12.43 -8.34 -6.73
C ASN A 299 -12.28 -8.95 -5.33
N LEU A 300 -11.21 -8.58 -4.64
CA LEU A 300 -10.94 -9.08 -3.28
C LEU A 300 -11.76 -8.31 -2.25
N TYR A 301 -12.20 -9.01 -1.22
CA TYR A 301 -12.99 -8.44 -0.14
C TYR A 301 -12.18 -7.40 0.66
N ASP A 302 -10.99 -7.78 1.12
CA ASP A 302 -10.10 -6.86 1.84
C ASP A 302 -8.62 -7.09 1.49
N PRO A 303 -8.18 -6.60 0.32
CA PRO A 303 -6.77 -6.66 -0.03
C PRO A 303 -5.94 -5.71 0.84
N HIS A 304 -4.74 -6.15 1.22
CA HIS A 304 -3.80 -5.40 2.04
C HIS A 304 -2.51 -5.09 1.27
N ILE A 305 -2.14 -3.82 1.20
CA ILE A 305 -0.81 -3.39 0.73
C ILE A 305 -0.05 -2.82 1.93
N ARG A 306 1.06 -3.45 2.27
CA ARG A 306 1.93 -3.02 3.36
C ARG A 306 3.04 -2.13 2.80
N LEU A 307 3.17 -0.94 3.34
CA LEU A 307 4.21 0.04 3.03
C LEU A 307 5.11 0.18 4.26
N ASN A 308 6.38 -0.16 4.13
CA ASN A 308 7.37 -0.03 5.19
C ASN A 308 8.19 1.23 4.94
N PHE A 309 7.93 2.27 5.71
CA PHE A 309 8.66 3.54 5.63
C PHE A 309 9.79 3.62 6.65
N ASN A 310 10.85 4.33 6.26
CA ASN A 310 11.85 4.85 7.18
C ASN A 310 12.08 6.33 6.86
N ASN A 311 11.53 7.21 7.69
CA ASN A 311 11.62 8.66 7.56
C ASN A 311 12.68 9.20 8.53
N SER A 312 13.86 9.58 8.02
CA SER A 312 14.95 10.12 8.84
C SER A 312 14.77 11.60 9.20
N LEU A 313 13.85 12.31 8.52
CA LEU A 313 13.50 13.68 8.90
C LEU A 313 12.79 13.66 10.26
N PRO A 314 13.16 14.53 11.22
CA PRO A 314 12.52 14.59 12.54
C PRO A 314 11.12 15.22 12.51
N ILE A 315 10.47 15.22 11.37
CA ILE A 315 9.11 15.72 11.12
C ILE A 315 8.32 14.61 10.43
N ALA A 316 7.08 14.36 10.87
CA ALA A 316 6.18 13.47 10.16
C ALA A 316 5.86 14.02 8.76
N ALA A 317 5.65 13.14 7.79
CA ALA A 317 5.28 13.51 6.43
C ALA A 317 3.84 13.12 6.12
N LYS A 318 3.14 13.95 5.35
CA LYS A 318 1.83 13.65 4.75
C LYS A 318 2.07 13.14 3.33
N VAL A 319 1.63 11.92 3.08
CA VAL A 319 1.82 11.22 1.81
C VAL A 319 0.47 10.97 1.16
N SER A 320 0.39 11.11 -0.15
CA SER A 320 -0.76 10.75 -0.99
C SER A 320 -0.29 10.35 -2.38
N GLY A 321 -1.16 9.71 -3.17
CA GLY A 321 -0.81 9.30 -4.53
C GLY A 321 -1.92 8.54 -5.21
N ARG A 322 -1.58 7.79 -6.26
CA ARG A 322 -2.49 6.91 -7.00
C ARG A 322 -1.81 5.60 -7.35
N MET A 323 -2.61 4.55 -7.46
CA MET A 323 -2.21 3.27 -8.03
C MET A 323 -2.94 3.07 -9.35
N ILE A 324 -2.24 2.60 -10.37
CA ILE A 324 -2.81 2.31 -11.69
C ILE A 324 -2.46 0.87 -12.03
N ALA A 325 -3.46 0.03 -12.19
CA ALA A 325 -3.32 -1.31 -12.76
C ALA A 325 -3.27 -1.20 -14.30
N ARG A 326 -2.31 -1.87 -14.93
CA ARG A 326 -2.08 -1.80 -16.37
C ARG A 326 -2.04 -3.19 -17.00
N ASP A 327 -2.46 -3.26 -18.27
CA ASP A 327 -2.32 -4.44 -19.11
C ASP A 327 -0.91 -4.55 -19.72
N ALA A 328 -0.62 -5.66 -20.39
CA ALA A 328 0.67 -5.90 -21.07
C ALA A 328 0.97 -4.88 -22.20
N GLN A 329 0.00 -4.11 -22.66
CA GLN A 329 0.14 -3.02 -23.62
C GLN A 329 0.29 -1.65 -22.93
N ASN A 330 0.42 -1.64 -21.60
CA ASN A 330 0.57 -0.45 -20.76
C ASN A 330 -0.68 0.46 -20.72
N HIS A 331 -1.87 -0.04 -21.09
CA HIS A 331 -3.11 0.69 -20.92
C HIS A 331 -3.59 0.59 -19.46
N ALA A 332 -4.12 1.69 -18.94
CA ALA A 332 -4.73 1.69 -17.61
C ALA A 332 -6.06 0.93 -17.64
N ILE A 333 -6.17 -0.12 -16.81
CA ILE A 333 -7.40 -0.92 -16.64
C ILE A 333 -8.15 -0.58 -15.35
N ALA A 334 -7.43 -0.10 -14.33
CA ALA A 334 -8.02 0.43 -13.11
C ALA A 334 -7.15 1.53 -12.50
N THR A 335 -7.77 2.47 -11.81
CA THR A 335 -7.08 3.54 -11.07
C THR A 335 -7.69 3.67 -9.69
N VAL A 336 -6.84 3.80 -8.67
CA VAL A 336 -7.25 3.92 -7.26
C VAL A 336 -6.45 5.04 -6.61
N ASP A 337 -7.15 6.02 -6.03
CA ASP A 337 -6.53 7.10 -5.29
C ASP A 337 -6.12 6.64 -3.89
N ILE A 338 -4.91 6.98 -3.47
CA ILE A 338 -4.42 6.79 -2.11
C ILE A 338 -4.73 8.08 -1.33
N PRO A 339 -5.61 8.05 -0.33
CA PRO A 339 -5.93 9.23 0.47
C PRO A 339 -4.70 9.70 1.25
N ILE A 340 -4.72 10.96 1.70
CA ILE A 340 -3.63 11.52 2.49
C ILE A 340 -3.52 10.76 3.81
N PHE A 341 -2.33 10.25 4.10
CA PHE A 341 -1.99 9.62 5.37
C PHE A 341 -0.68 10.19 5.94
N THR A 342 -0.43 9.93 7.23
CA THR A 342 0.76 10.42 7.92
C THR A 342 1.79 9.30 8.06
N VAL A 343 3.02 9.57 7.61
CA VAL A 343 4.21 8.77 7.85
C VAL A 343 4.97 9.40 9.03
N PRO A 344 5.02 8.77 10.20
CA PRO A 344 5.74 9.30 11.36
C PRO A 344 7.26 9.28 11.14
N THR A 345 7.98 9.90 12.05
CA THR A 345 9.45 9.86 12.06
C THR A 345 9.96 8.45 12.37
N GLY A 346 11.12 8.08 11.78
CA GLY A 346 11.72 6.77 11.94
C GLY A 346 11.01 5.68 11.13
N LYS A 347 11.09 4.44 11.63
CA LYS A 347 10.49 3.27 10.98
C LYS A 347 9.01 3.17 11.30
N SER A 348 8.18 2.97 10.28
CA SER A 348 6.74 2.80 10.43
C SER A 348 6.17 1.84 9.38
N VAL A 349 5.05 1.23 9.72
CA VAL A 349 4.32 0.31 8.86
C VAL A 349 2.93 0.89 8.61
N ILE A 350 2.65 1.21 7.36
CA ILE A 350 1.35 1.68 6.89
C ILE A 350 0.70 0.54 6.10
N VAL A 351 -0.55 0.25 6.36
CA VAL A 351 -1.30 -0.78 5.61
C VAL A 351 -2.47 -0.10 4.92
N LEU A 352 -2.43 -0.11 3.58
CA LEU A 352 -3.59 0.26 2.77
C LEU A 352 -4.52 -0.94 2.71
N HIS A 353 -5.80 -0.76 3.03
CA HIS A 353 -6.79 -1.82 3.07
C HIS A 353 -8.17 -1.29 2.64
N LYS A 354 -9.08 -2.20 2.27
CA LYS A 354 -10.39 -1.81 1.73
C LYS A 354 -11.44 -1.62 2.81
N GLN A 355 -11.48 -2.51 3.80
CA GLN A 355 -12.49 -2.51 4.85
C GLN A 355 -12.08 -1.59 6.02
N SER A 356 -13.04 -1.18 6.84
CA SER A 356 -12.73 -0.38 8.03
C SER A 356 -12.42 -1.32 9.21
N GLU A 357 -11.14 -1.47 9.53
CA GLU A 357 -10.65 -2.33 10.60
C GLU A 357 -9.78 -1.55 11.59
N THR A 358 -9.63 -2.10 12.79
CA THR A 358 -8.72 -1.55 13.80
C THR A 358 -7.30 -2.04 13.53
N ALA A 359 -6.37 -1.10 13.42
CA ALA A 359 -4.97 -1.41 13.20
C ALA A 359 -4.37 -2.20 14.39
N PRO A 360 -3.59 -3.26 14.13
CA PRO A 360 -2.76 -3.89 15.14
C PRO A 360 -1.73 -2.91 15.72
N GLN A 361 -1.24 -3.20 16.92
CA GLN A 361 -0.22 -2.38 17.56
C GLN A 361 1.03 -2.22 16.67
N GLY A 362 1.49 -1.00 16.50
CA GLY A 362 2.68 -0.67 15.69
C GLY A 362 2.42 -0.54 14.19
N GLN A 363 1.17 -0.61 13.75
CA GLN A 363 0.77 -0.37 12.36
C GLN A 363 -0.23 0.77 12.28
N THR A 364 -0.26 1.45 11.14
CA THR A 364 -1.29 2.45 10.81
C THR A 364 -2.08 1.96 9.62
N TYR A 365 -3.39 1.85 9.78
CA TYR A 365 -4.30 1.43 8.72
C TYR A 365 -4.88 2.64 7.99
N VAL A 366 -4.89 2.57 6.66
CA VAL A 366 -5.41 3.61 5.76
C VAL A 366 -6.47 2.97 4.86
N THR A 367 -7.71 3.35 5.05
CA THR A 367 -8.83 2.81 4.27
C THR A 367 -8.83 3.36 2.85
N VAL A 368 -8.77 2.46 1.86
CA VAL A 368 -8.78 2.73 0.42
C VAL A 368 -9.91 1.91 -0.21
N PRO A 369 -11.16 2.44 -0.26
CA PRO A 369 -12.34 1.65 -0.63
C PRO A 369 -12.27 0.99 -2.01
N GLY A 370 -11.53 1.59 -2.95
CA GLY A 370 -11.35 1.07 -4.30
C GLY A 370 -10.26 0.03 -4.48
N LEU A 371 -9.55 -0.37 -3.42
CA LEU A 371 -8.32 -1.18 -3.51
C LEU A 371 -8.54 -2.52 -4.23
N GLY A 372 -9.69 -3.18 -4.02
CA GLY A 372 -10.03 -4.43 -4.71
C GLY A 372 -10.15 -4.29 -6.23
N ASN A 373 -10.42 -3.09 -6.77
CA ASN A 373 -10.55 -2.89 -8.20
C ASN A 373 -9.24 -3.07 -8.97
N LEU A 374 -8.08 -2.97 -8.29
CA LEU A 374 -6.77 -3.16 -8.93
C LEU A 374 -6.57 -4.57 -9.48
N LEU A 375 -7.21 -5.57 -8.87
CA LEU A 375 -7.12 -6.98 -9.27
C LEU A 375 -8.41 -7.50 -9.90
N LYS A 376 -9.42 -6.66 -10.09
CA LYS A 376 -10.71 -7.06 -10.67
C LYS A 376 -10.54 -7.69 -12.04
N THR A 377 -9.70 -7.10 -12.90
CA THR A 377 -9.08 -7.75 -14.04
C THR A 377 -7.62 -7.90 -13.70
N ILE A 378 -7.07 -9.11 -13.78
CA ILE A 378 -5.67 -9.34 -13.42
C ILE A 378 -4.78 -8.48 -14.32
N PRO A 379 -4.01 -7.52 -13.75
CA PRO A 379 -3.12 -6.67 -14.52
C PRO A 379 -1.80 -7.38 -14.84
N ASP A 380 -1.04 -6.83 -15.77
CA ASP A 380 0.37 -7.17 -15.98
C ASP A 380 1.24 -6.58 -14.85
N HIS A 381 0.95 -5.32 -14.50
CA HIS A 381 1.62 -4.63 -13.41
C HIS A 381 0.74 -3.54 -12.78
N ILE A 382 1.15 -3.11 -11.59
CA ILE A 382 0.53 -2.00 -10.85
C ILE A 382 1.59 -0.94 -10.62
N ASP A 383 1.33 0.28 -11.12
CA ASP A 383 2.18 1.44 -10.93
C ASP A 383 1.71 2.29 -9.75
N PHE A 384 2.66 2.80 -8.97
CA PHE A 384 2.43 3.90 -8.04
C PHE A 384 2.81 5.21 -8.71
N VAL A 385 1.86 6.14 -8.86
CA VAL A 385 2.05 7.40 -9.58
C VAL A 385 1.59 8.59 -8.77
N ASP A 386 2.06 9.79 -9.16
CA ASP A 386 1.71 11.08 -8.53
C ASP A 386 1.91 11.09 -7.01
N ILE A 387 2.90 10.37 -6.54
CA ILE A 387 3.21 10.32 -5.11
C ILE A 387 3.73 11.68 -4.66
N LYS A 388 3.05 12.24 -3.68
CA LYS A 388 3.40 13.51 -3.04
C LYS A 388 3.67 13.25 -1.57
N ALA A 389 4.86 13.59 -1.12
CA ALA A 389 5.22 13.52 0.29
C ALA A 389 5.71 14.91 0.73
N LYS A 390 5.02 15.49 1.73
CA LYS A 390 5.34 16.79 2.31
C LYS A 390 5.49 16.65 3.80
N ALA A 391 6.48 17.30 4.39
CA ALA A 391 6.59 17.37 5.84
C ALA A 391 5.37 18.09 6.45
N ASP A 392 4.97 17.66 7.64
CA ASP A 392 3.86 18.29 8.39
C ASP A 392 4.35 19.59 9.02
N ASN A 393 4.07 20.72 8.35
CA ASN A 393 4.48 22.06 8.76
C ASN A 393 3.77 22.60 10.01
N THR A 394 2.89 21.83 10.63
CA THR A 394 2.22 22.20 11.90
C THR A 394 3.01 21.74 13.13
N GLN A 395 4.03 20.90 12.96
CA GLN A 395 4.84 20.37 14.05
C GLN A 395 6.08 21.25 14.25
N THR A 396 6.29 21.65 15.51
CA THR A 396 7.53 22.34 15.91
C THR A 396 8.60 21.31 16.25
N THR A 397 9.73 21.37 15.57
CA THR A 397 10.86 20.46 15.82
C THR A 397 12.19 21.13 15.51
N GLU A 398 13.29 20.53 15.97
CA GLU A 398 14.65 20.91 15.60
C GLU A 398 15.09 20.16 14.35
N VAL A 399 15.61 20.91 13.38
CA VAL A 399 16.13 20.39 12.11
C VAL A 399 17.58 20.88 11.92
N LYS A 400 18.48 19.98 11.55
CA LYS A 400 19.85 20.34 11.11
C LYS A 400 19.78 20.85 9.68
N LEU A 401 20.35 22.01 9.43
CA LEU A 401 20.42 22.63 8.11
C LEU A 401 21.66 22.13 7.35
N GLY A 402 21.54 21.96 6.03
CA GLY A 402 22.60 21.37 5.20
C GLY A 402 22.82 19.88 5.44
N HIS A 403 21.85 19.20 6.07
CA HIS A 403 21.87 17.75 6.28
C HIS A 403 20.85 17.09 5.38
N ASP A 404 21.28 16.00 4.73
CA ASP A 404 20.39 15.21 3.89
C ASP A 404 19.54 14.25 4.74
N TYR A 405 18.24 14.36 4.58
CA TYR A 405 17.26 13.49 5.21
C TYR A 405 16.64 12.57 4.16
N ASP A 406 16.65 11.29 4.45
CA ASP A 406 16.12 10.28 3.56
C ASP A 406 14.75 9.79 4.02
N MET A 407 13.85 9.61 3.07
CA MET A 407 12.65 8.80 3.24
C MET A 407 12.76 7.60 2.30
N THR A 408 12.79 6.40 2.87
CA THR A 408 12.79 5.17 2.09
C THR A 408 11.46 4.46 2.28
N GLU A 409 11.01 3.79 1.21
CA GLU A 409 9.78 3.01 1.21
C GLU A 409 10.05 1.65 0.56
N GLN A 410 9.44 0.61 1.11
CA GLN A 410 9.37 -0.73 0.54
C GLN A 410 7.96 -1.26 0.70
N TYR A 411 7.36 -1.70 -0.38
CA TYR A 411 6.01 -2.23 -0.35
C TYR A 411 6.00 -3.77 -0.45
N SER A 412 4.95 -4.36 0.09
CA SER A 412 4.59 -5.76 -0.14
C SER A 412 3.06 -5.89 -0.13
N PHE A 413 2.56 -6.78 -0.96
CA PHE A 413 1.17 -7.16 -0.99
C PHE A 413 1.04 -8.60 -0.50
N SER A 414 0.24 -8.83 0.51
CA SER A 414 -0.08 -10.18 0.98
C SER A 414 -1.47 -10.16 1.58
N THR A 415 -2.38 -10.94 1.01
CA THR A 415 -3.78 -10.97 1.43
C THR A 415 -4.38 -12.34 1.28
N PRO A 416 -5.25 -12.78 2.20
CA PRO A 416 -6.04 -13.98 2.02
C PRO A 416 -6.91 -13.89 0.76
N LEU A 417 -7.07 -15.01 0.06
CA LEU A 417 -8.01 -15.09 -1.05
C LEU A 417 -9.44 -15.09 -0.49
N GLN A 418 -9.99 -13.89 -0.39
CA GLN A 418 -11.36 -13.63 0.06
C GLN A 418 -12.09 -12.86 -1.03
N LEU A 419 -13.18 -13.41 -1.51
CA LEU A 419 -13.95 -12.84 -2.62
C LEU A 419 -14.94 -11.80 -2.13
N ASP A 420 -15.09 -10.70 -2.88
CA ASP A 420 -16.17 -9.74 -2.74
C ASP A 420 -17.40 -10.15 -3.58
N ALA A 421 -18.51 -9.47 -3.40
CA ALA A 421 -19.82 -9.86 -3.94
C ALA A 421 -19.87 -10.05 -5.46
N ASP A 422 -19.09 -9.29 -6.22
CA ASP A 422 -19.02 -9.40 -7.69
C ASP A 422 -17.85 -10.27 -8.19
N ALA A 423 -17.04 -10.81 -7.28
CA ALA A 423 -15.90 -11.64 -7.63
C ALA A 423 -16.34 -13.00 -8.17
N ALA A 424 -15.60 -13.47 -9.17
CA ALA A 424 -15.79 -14.80 -9.74
C ALA A 424 -14.49 -15.33 -10.35
N ILE A 425 -14.27 -16.63 -10.17
CA ILE A 425 -13.18 -17.39 -10.79
C ILE A 425 -13.81 -18.37 -11.77
N ALA A 426 -13.29 -18.49 -12.98
CA ALA A 426 -13.79 -19.42 -13.98
C ALA A 426 -12.71 -20.45 -14.35
N TYR A 427 -13.16 -21.65 -14.60
CA TYR A 427 -12.32 -22.76 -15.03
C TYR A 427 -13.04 -23.57 -16.09
N THR A 428 -12.32 -24.00 -17.12
CA THR A 428 -12.88 -24.81 -18.21
C THR A 428 -12.14 -26.14 -18.28
N ASP A 429 -12.89 -27.23 -18.48
CA ASP A 429 -12.35 -28.58 -18.62
C ASP A 429 -13.21 -29.41 -19.59
N SER A 430 -12.76 -30.59 -20.00
CA SER A 430 -13.45 -31.42 -20.96
C SER A 430 -13.47 -32.87 -20.57
N ILE A 431 -14.51 -33.57 -21.04
CA ILE A 431 -14.61 -35.03 -21.09
C ILE A 431 -14.56 -35.41 -22.57
N ASP A 432 -13.60 -36.24 -22.92
CA ASP A 432 -13.41 -36.73 -24.28
C ASP A 432 -13.81 -38.22 -24.37
N ASP A 433 -13.78 -38.79 -25.56
CA ASP A 433 -14.08 -40.21 -25.85
C ASP A 433 -15.55 -40.64 -25.60
N LEU A 434 -16.50 -39.69 -25.48
CA LEU A 434 -17.92 -40.05 -25.30
C LEU A 434 -18.52 -40.76 -26.54
N ASN A 435 -17.97 -40.54 -27.73
CA ASN A 435 -18.49 -41.13 -28.95
C ASN A 435 -18.52 -42.69 -28.91
N LYS A 436 -17.55 -43.29 -28.18
CA LYS A 436 -17.49 -44.77 -28.00
C LYS A 436 -18.73 -45.33 -27.35
N THR A 437 -19.34 -44.54 -26.48
CA THR A 437 -20.55 -44.91 -25.73
C THR A 437 -21.82 -44.50 -26.44
N VAL A 438 -21.86 -43.23 -26.92
CA VAL A 438 -23.09 -42.66 -27.52
C VAL A 438 -23.39 -43.20 -28.90
N LYS A 439 -22.41 -43.68 -29.69
CA LYS A 439 -22.63 -44.33 -31.01
C LYS A 439 -23.51 -45.58 -30.93
N LYS A 440 -23.61 -46.22 -29.77
CA LYS A 440 -24.47 -47.38 -29.52
C LYS A 440 -25.89 -46.99 -29.13
N LEU A 441 -26.13 -45.70 -28.86
CA LEU A 441 -27.42 -45.17 -28.48
C LEU A 441 -28.12 -44.54 -29.71
N SER A 442 -29.34 -44.99 -29.99
CA SER A 442 -30.19 -44.34 -31.01
C SER A 442 -31.56 -44.09 -30.41
N PHE A 443 -32.09 -42.90 -30.66
CA PHE A 443 -33.47 -42.59 -30.27
C PHE A 443 -34.40 -42.83 -31.47
N LYS A 444 -35.67 -43.11 -31.16
CA LYS A 444 -36.68 -43.21 -32.21
C LYS A 444 -36.88 -41.83 -32.85
N GLU A 445 -36.82 -41.80 -34.17
CA GLU A 445 -37.12 -40.58 -34.94
C GLU A 445 -38.58 -40.18 -34.77
N SER A 446 -38.84 -38.89 -34.74
CA SER A 446 -40.19 -38.36 -34.64
C SER A 446 -41.00 -38.72 -35.87
N THR A 447 -42.20 -39.26 -35.66
CA THR A 447 -43.13 -39.53 -36.75
C THR A 447 -44.07 -38.38 -37.08
N VAL A 448 -43.96 -37.28 -36.30
CA VAL A 448 -44.79 -36.07 -36.44
C VAL A 448 -43.89 -34.85 -36.59
N GLY A 449 -43.94 -34.17 -37.74
CA GLY A 449 -43.16 -32.99 -38.03
C GLY A 449 -41.94 -33.28 -38.91
N ASP A 450 -40.76 -32.81 -38.51
CA ASP A 450 -39.49 -33.06 -39.17
C ASP A 450 -39.04 -34.51 -38.95
N PRO A 451 -38.93 -35.34 -39.99
CA PRO A 451 -38.55 -36.75 -39.86
C PRO A 451 -37.10 -36.96 -39.37
N THR A 452 -36.30 -35.91 -39.31
CA THR A 452 -34.94 -35.94 -38.79
C THR A 452 -34.87 -35.63 -37.30
N SER A 453 -35.97 -35.19 -36.65
CA SER A 453 -36.02 -34.88 -35.24
C SER A 453 -36.22 -36.16 -34.40
N ILE A 454 -35.58 -36.18 -33.25
CA ILE A 454 -35.72 -37.26 -32.26
C ILE A 454 -36.46 -36.77 -31.03
N ASP A 455 -37.26 -37.67 -30.41
CA ASP A 455 -37.91 -37.38 -29.14
C ASP A 455 -37.24 -38.16 -28.03
N GLY A 456 -36.20 -37.53 -27.44
CA GLY A 456 -35.45 -38.15 -26.37
C GLY A 456 -34.34 -37.23 -25.82
N SER A 457 -34.00 -37.49 -24.58
CA SER A 457 -32.89 -36.80 -23.87
C SER A 457 -32.16 -37.76 -22.92
N LEU A 458 -30.96 -37.38 -22.56
CA LEU A 458 -30.21 -37.97 -21.45
C LEU A 458 -30.24 -37.00 -20.29
N GLU A 459 -30.59 -37.44 -19.11
CA GLU A 459 -30.62 -36.65 -17.88
C GLU A 459 -29.67 -37.26 -16.88
N LEU A 460 -28.69 -36.46 -16.43
CA LEU A 460 -27.77 -36.83 -15.38
C LEU A 460 -28.16 -36.05 -14.12
N GLU A 461 -28.55 -36.80 -13.08
CA GLU A 461 -28.90 -36.25 -11.76
C GLU A 461 -27.79 -36.56 -10.76
N ALA A 462 -27.51 -35.61 -9.86
CA ALA A 462 -26.59 -35.82 -8.75
C ALA A 462 -26.85 -34.85 -7.59
N ASP A 463 -26.54 -35.31 -6.37
CA ASP A 463 -26.52 -34.45 -5.18
C ASP A 463 -25.10 -33.94 -4.95
N ILE A 464 -24.92 -32.61 -5.05
CA ILE A 464 -23.64 -31.96 -4.83
C ILE A 464 -23.62 -31.33 -3.44
N THR A 465 -22.75 -31.82 -2.56
CA THR A 465 -22.48 -31.20 -1.27
C THR A 465 -21.27 -30.31 -1.38
N ASN A 466 -21.47 -29.00 -1.22
CA ASN A 466 -20.47 -27.96 -1.37
C ASN A 466 -20.06 -27.39 0.01
N ARG A 467 -18.76 -27.39 0.33
CA ARG A 467 -18.17 -26.77 1.53
C ARG A 467 -17.40 -25.48 1.22
N LEU A 468 -17.40 -25.05 -0.04
CA LEU A 468 -16.77 -23.78 -0.46
C LEU A 468 -17.72 -22.61 -0.17
N PRO A 469 -17.18 -21.43 0.20
CA PRO A 469 -17.98 -20.23 0.37
C PRO A 469 -18.27 -19.55 -0.98
N THR A 470 -18.51 -20.35 -2.02
CA THR A 470 -18.79 -19.89 -3.39
C THR A 470 -19.95 -20.65 -4.00
N TYR A 471 -20.79 -19.94 -4.72
CA TYR A 471 -21.80 -20.50 -5.61
C TYR A 471 -21.12 -21.03 -6.85
N LEU A 472 -21.46 -22.25 -7.29
CA LEU A 472 -20.86 -22.85 -8.47
C LEU A 472 -21.90 -22.93 -9.59
N THR A 473 -21.68 -22.13 -10.64
CA THR A 473 -22.48 -22.21 -11.87
C THR A 473 -21.74 -23.08 -12.87
N LEU A 474 -22.41 -24.10 -13.39
CA LEU A 474 -21.91 -24.99 -14.41
C LEU A 474 -22.58 -24.66 -15.75
N THR A 475 -21.79 -24.46 -16.80
CA THR A 475 -22.24 -24.39 -18.18
C THR A 475 -21.55 -25.50 -18.95
N ALA A 476 -22.29 -26.23 -19.78
CA ALA A 476 -21.75 -27.35 -20.54
C ALA A 476 -22.18 -27.27 -22.02
N TRP A 477 -21.34 -27.78 -22.92
CA TRP A 477 -21.64 -27.90 -24.33
C TRP A 477 -20.92 -29.10 -24.93
N GLY A 478 -21.52 -29.67 -26.00
CA GLY A 478 -20.94 -30.80 -26.72
C GLY A 478 -19.83 -30.38 -27.65
N THR A 479 -18.86 -31.25 -27.89
CA THR A 479 -17.82 -31.13 -28.90
C THR A 479 -17.88 -32.29 -29.89
N ASN A 480 -17.56 -32.01 -31.14
CA ASN A 480 -17.50 -33.01 -32.20
C ASN A 480 -16.10 -33.66 -32.27
N LEU A 481 -15.93 -34.64 -33.18
CA LEU A 481 -14.66 -35.36 -33.41
C LEU A 481 -13.49 -34.44 -33.84
N GLN A 482 -13.74 -33.23 -34.27
CA GLN A 482 -12.74 -32.23 -34.61
C GLN A 482 -12.39 -31.33 -33.42
N GLY A 483 -13.09 -31.46 -32.28
CA GLY A 483 -12.95 -30.61 -31.10
C GLY A 483 -13.76 -29.32 -31.20
N ASP A 484 -14.55 -29.11 -32.23
CA ASP A 484 -15.40 -27.93 -32.39
C ASP A 484 -16.66 -28.04 -31.53
N SER A 485 -17.15 -26.93 -31.00
CA SER A 485 -18.41 -26.89 -30.24
C SER A 485 -19.60 -27.20 -31.13
N ILE A 486 -20.43 -28.13 -30.72
CA ILE A 486 -21.71 -28.42 -31.35
C ILE A 486 -22.70 -27.29 -30.97
N PRO A 487 -23.34 -26.64 -31.97
CA PRO A 487 -24.30 -25.57 -31.70
C PRO A 487 -25.43 -26.02 -30.76
N GLN A 488 -25.83 -25.17 -29.82
CA GLN A 488 -26.94 -25.44 -28.89
C GLN A 488 -28.29 -25.77 -29.62
N SER A 489 -28.47 -25.27 -30.85
CA SER A 489 -29.62 -25.60 -31.68
C SER A 489 -29.59 -27.05 -32.21
N GLN A 490 -28.46 -27.73 -32.18
CA GLN A 490 -28.28 -29.13 -32.60
C GLN A 490 -28.16 -30.07 -31.40
N LEU A 491 -27.43 -29.66 -30.36
CA LEU A 491 -27.26 -30.38 -29.11
C LEU A 491 -27.39 -29.42 -27.95
N SER A 492 -28.54 -29.37 -27.30
CA SER A 492 -28.63 -28.61 -26.05
C SER A 492 -28.07 -29.39 -24.90
N VAL A 493 -27.26 -28.71 -24.07
CA VAL A 493 -26.79 -29.22 -22.81
C VAL A 493 -27.15 -28.19 -21.73
N ASP A 494 -28.21 -28.50 -20.98
CA ASP A 494 -28.80 -27.58 -20.02
C ASP A 494 -28.54 -28.05 -18.61
N VAL A 495 -28.13 -27.14 -17.74
CA VAL A 495 -27.90 -27.36 -16.30
C VAL A 495 -28.96 -26.58 -15.54
N ASP A 496 -29.74 -27.26 -14.71
CA ASP A 496 -30.98 -26.72 -14.13
C ASP A 496 -30.76 -25.68 -13.04
N LYS A 497 -29.61 -25.74 -12.30
CA LYS A 497 -29.38 -24.91 -11.12
C LYS A 497 -27.92 -24.51 -10.92
N THR A 498 -27.73 -23.46 -10.15
CA THR A 498 -26.45 -23.15 -9.51
C THR A 498 -26.31 -23.93 -8.20
N VAL A 499 -25.13 -24.47 -7.94
CA VAL A 499 -24.82 -25.15 -6.67
C VAL A 499 -24.67 -24.09 -5.58
N ASP A 500 -25.39 -24.24 -4.49
CA ASP A 500 -25.38 -23.31 -3.37
C ASP A 500 -24.04 -23.28 -2.64
N ALA A 501 -23.69 -22.10 -2.12
CA ALA A 501 -22.47 -21.87 -1.36
C ALA A 501 -22.64 -22.29 0.11
N ALA A 502 -21.59 -22.82 0.72
CA ALA A 502 -21.55 -23.06 2.15
C ALA A 502 -21.38 -21.75 2.93
N SER A 503 -22.13 -21.56 4.02
CA SER A 503 -21.96 -20.41 4.91
C SER A 503 -20.62 -20.47 5.67
N ASP A 504 -20.18 -21.68 5.98
CA ASP A 504 -18.90 -22.02 6.61
C ASP A 504 -18.53 -23.49 6.32
N THR A 505 -17.35 -23.93 6.73
CA THR A 505 -16.87 -25.31 6.51
C THR A 505 -17.62 -26.37 7.31
N GLN A 506 -18.37 -26.01 8.36
CA GLN A 506 -19.13 -26.92 9.20
C GLN A 506 -20.56 -27.11 8.68
N THR A 507 -21.08 -26.12 7.94
CA THR A 507 -22.44 -26.09 7.41
C THR A 507 -22.40 -26.14 5.88
N PRO A 508 -22.22 -27.33 5.28
CA PRO A 508 -22.20 -27.49 3.83
C PRO A 508 -23.57 -27.22 3.23
N ALA A 509 -23.58 -26.75 1.98
CA ALA A 509 -24.79 -26.67 1.18
C ALA A 509 -24.93 -27.95 0.33
N THR A 510 -26.14 -28.50 0.18
CA THR A 510 -26.41 -29.60 -0.72
C THR A 510 -27.41 -29.15 -1.78
N THR A 511 -27.05 -29.33 -3.04
CA THR A 511 -27.87 -28.98 -4.20
C THR A 511 -28.09 -30.23 -5.05
N HIS A 512 -29.35 -30.56 -5.33
CA HIS A 512 -29.68 -31.55 -6.36
C HIS A 512 -29.58 -30.92 -7.72
N LEU A 513 -28.69 -31.42 -8.60
CA LEU A 513 -28.36 -30.89 -9.90
C LEU A 513 -28.81 -31.86 -11.00
N THR A 514 -29.43 -31.31 -12.05
CA THR A 514 -29.79 -32.05 -13.25
C THR A 514 -29.12 -31.46 -14.48
N ILE A 515 -28.44 -32.30 -15.27
CA ILE A 515 -27.87 -31.94 -16.57
C ILE A 515 -28.67 -32.67 -17.65
N THR A 516 -29.35 -31.93 -18.51
CA THR A 516 -30.14 -32.48 -19.61
C THR A 516 -29.39 -32.32 -20.92
N ILE A 517 -29.13 -33.40 -21.61
CA ILE A 517 -28.50 -33.46 -22.94
C ILE A 517 -29.57 -33.86 -23.94
N LYS A 518 -29.94 -32.94 -24.83
CA LYS A 518 -31.00 -33.14 -25.82
C LYS A 518 -30.46 -32.94 -27.24
N PRO A 519 -30.19 -34.03 -28.00
CA PRO A 519 -29.81 -33.96 -29.39
C PRO A 519 -31.03 -33.75 -30.27
N GLN A 520 -30.86 -33.06 -31.39
CA GLN A 520 -31.93 -32.85 -32.39
C GLN A 520 -32.05 -34.03 -33.38
N SER A 521 -30.98 -34.80 -33.55
CA SER A 521 -30.97 -36.00 -34.42
C SER A 521 -29.97 -37.03 -33.89
N ASN A 522 -30.13 -38.30 -34.36
CA ASN A 522 -29.16 -39.36 -34.05
C ASN A 522 -27.79 -39.07 -34.65
N ASP A 523 -27.70 -38.41 -35.81
CA ASP A 523 -26.43 -38.03 -36.41
C ASP A 523 -25.64 -37.05 -35.53
N VAL A 524 -26.33 -36.08 -34.93
CA VAL A 524 -25.74 -35.16 -33.97
C VAL A 524 -25.28 -35.90 -32.73
N LEU A 525 -26.09 -36.83 -32.19
CA LEU A 525 -25.70 -37.65 -31.04
C LEU A 525 -24.44 -38.48 -31.37
N HIS A 526 -24.39 -39.11 -32.56
CA HIS A 526 -23.26 -39.93 -32.96
C HIS A 526 -21.99 -39.10 -33.28
N SER A 527 -22.13 -37.81 -33.56
CA SER A 527 -20.99 -36.89 -33.73
C SER A 527 -20.40 -36.36 -32.43
N LEU A 528 -21.09 -36.58 -31.32
CA LEU A 528 -20.64 -36.13 -30.01
C LEU A 528 -19.39 -36.89 -29.56
N GLU A 529 -18.25 -36.21 -29.53
CA GLU A 529 -16.96 -36.75 -29.07
C GLU A 529 -16.73 -36.48 -27.58
N GLY A 530 -17.15 -35.30 -27.13
CA GLY A 530 -16.90 -34.88 -25.75
C GLY A 530 -17.90 -33.83 -25.25
N LEU A 531 -17.80 -33.54 -23.99
CA LEU A 531 -18.47 -32.41 -23.33
C LEU A 531 -17.40 -31.48 -22.78
N GLN A 532 -17.53 -30.21 -23.06
CA GLN A 532 -16.78 -29.17 -22.36
C GLN A 532 -17.63 -28.56 -21.26
N PHE A 533 -16.99 -28.29 -20.13
CA PHE A 533 -17.62 -27.71 -18.95
C PHE A 533 -16.92 -26.44 -18.58
N ARG A 534 -17.69 -25.43 -18.26
CA ARG A 534 -17.20 -24.20 -17.65
C ARG A 534 -17.81 -24.05 -16.27
N PHE A 535 -16.95 -24.09 -15.26
CA PHE A 535 -17.31 -23.82 -13.88
C PHE A 535 -17.03 -22.35 -13.58
N ARG A 536 -17.98 -21.69 -12.96
CA ARG A 536 -17.81 -20.35 -12.42
C ARG A 536 -18.09 -20.39 -10.93
N ALA A 537 -17.04 -20.22 -10.12
CA ALA A 537 -17.14 -20.05 -8.67
C ALA A 537 -17.26 -18.55 -8.35
N ALA A 538 -18.38 -18.14 -7.76
CA ALA A 538 -18.69 -16.75 -7.47
C ALA A 538 -19.11 -16.56 -6.01
N ALA A 539 -18.79 -15.40 -5.43
CA ALA A 539 -19.24 -15.06 -4.08
C ALA A 539 -20.74 -14.75 -4.01
N SER A 540 -21.41 -14.54 -5.15
CA SER A 540 -22.84 -14.24 -5.24
C SER A 540 -23.53 -14.99 -6.37
N ASN A 541 -24.79 -15.37 -6.14
CA ASN A 541 -25.69 -15.90 -7.16
C ASN A 541 -26.71 -14.86 -7.68
N GLY A 542 -26.51 -13.56 -7.34
CA GLY A 542 -27.40 -12.46 -7.68
C GLY A 542 -28.46 -12.17 -6.61
N ASN A 543 -28.89 -13.16 -5.83
CA ASN A 543 -29.89 -13.01 -4.76
C ASN A 543 -29.21 -12.98 -3.39
N ASN A 544 -28.18 -13.80 -3.20
CA ASN A 544 -27.41 -13.92 -1.96
C ASN A 544 -25.92 -13.79 -2.25
N ALA A 545 -25.17 -13.30 -1.28
CA ALA A 545 -23.72 -13.19 -1.35
C ALA A 545 -23.06 -13.70 -0.05
N ILE A 546 -21.95 -14.43 -0.22
CA ILE A 546 -21.08 -14.86 0.88
C ILE A 546 -19.72 -14.23 0.62
N VAL A 547 -19.42 -13.14 1.33
CA VAL A 547 -18.22 -12.33 1.12
C VAL A 547 -17.26 -12.45 2.30
N GLY A 548 -15.97 -12.16 2.08
CA GLY A 548 -14.95 -12.07 3.12
C GLY A 548 -14.63 -13.41 3.79
N LYS A 549 -15.02 -14.54 3.18
CA LYS A 549 -14.63 -15.86 3.66
C LYS A 549 -13.35 -16.30 2.97
N THR A 550 -12.38 -16.74 3.76
CA THR A 550 -11.11 -17.24 3.24
C THR A 550 -11.31 -18.58 2.53
N ILE A 551 -10.73 -18.71 1.35
CA ILE A 551 -10.71 -19.95 0.59
C ILE A 551 -9.58 -20.83 1.12
N ASN A 552 -9.92 -22.07 1.55
CA ASN A 552 -8.99 -23.01 2.14
C ASN A 552 -8.83 -24.28 1.26
N ALA A 553 -7.60 -24.66 1.02
CA ALA A 553 -7.22 -25.74 0.11
C ALA A 553 -7.75 -27.13 0.53
N LYS A 554 -7.77 -27.43 1.82
CA LYS A 554 -8.00 -28.77 2.35
C LYS A 554 -9.35 -28.94 3.04
N LYS A 555 -9.86 -27.89 3.69
CA LYS A 555 -11.10 -27.96 4.50
C LYS A 555 -12.35 -27.71 3.67
N GLN A 556 -12.19 -27.11 2.51
CA GLN A 556 -13.29 -26.79 1.60
C GLN A 556 -13.29 -27.79 0.46
N THR A 557 -14.29 -28.64 0.47
CA THR A 557 -14.40 -29.79 -0.43
C THR A 557 -15.73 -29.80 -1.16
N ILE A 558 -15.76 -30.50 -2.28
CA ILE A 558 -16.98 -30.82 -3.03
C ILE A 558 -17.17 -32.34 -2.98
N THR A 559 -18.37 -32.79 -2.65
CA THR A 559 -18.72 -34.19 -2.69
C THR A 559 -19.93 -34.39 -3.60
N VAL A 560 -19.89 -35.39 -4.47
CA VAL A 560 -21.00 -35.72 -5.36
C VAL A 560 -21.53 -37.09 -5.01
N LYS A 561 -22.84 -37.21 -4.86
CA LYS A 561 -23.53 -38.44 -4.45
C LYS A 561 -24.77 -38.68 -5.29
N ASN A 562 -25.34 -39.89 -5.14
CA ASN A 562 -26.63 -40.26 -5.74
C ASN A 562 -26.68 -39.98 -7.25
N ILE A 563 -25.61 -40.37 -7.96
CA ILE A 563 -25.53 -40.16 -9.38
C ILE A 563 -26.48 -41.11 -10.09
N LYS A 564 -27.33 -40.55 -10.95
CA LYS A 564 -28.32 -41.30 -11.70
C LYS A 564 -28.33 -40.79 -13.13
N LEU A 565 -28.23 -41.70 -14.09
CA LEU A 565 -28.42 -41.42 -15.49
C LEU A 565 -29.80 -41.95 -15.94
N THR A 566 -30.64 -41.04 -16.36
CA THR A 566 -31.97 -41.37 -16.89
C THR A 566 -32.00 -41.06 -18.38
N LYS A 567 -32.53 -41.96 -19.14
CA LYS A 567 -32.85 -41.75 -20.55
C LYS A 567 -34.35 -41.57 -20.69
N THR A 568 -34.77 -40.50 -21.30
CA THR A 568 -36.17 -40.27 -21.71
C THR A 568 -36.34 -40.49 -23.23
N GLY A 569 -37.49 -40.95 -23.66
CA GLY A 569 -37.79 -41.22 -25.09
C GLY A 569 -37.54 -42.68 -25.50
N LYS A 570 -38.09 -43.06 -26.69
CA LYS A 570 -38.05 -44.43 -27.16
C LYS A 570 -36.72 -44.76 -27.84
N LEU A 571 -35.99 -45.77 -27.36
CA LEU A 571 -34.81 -46.33 -28.00
C LEU A 571 -35.19 -47.22 -29.19
N VAL A 572 -34.44 -47.04 -30.27
CA VAL A 572 -34.35 -48.03 -31.35
C VAL A 572 -32.87 -48.45 -31.38
N GLY A 573 -32.58 -49.62 -30.85
CA GLY A 573 -31.24 -50.20 -30.90
C GLY A 573 -31.17 -51.28 -31.96
N ASN A 574 -30.12 -51.24 -32.78
CA ASN A 574 -29.72 -52.41 -33.58
C ASN A 574 -28.66 -53.13 -32.74
N PHE A 575 -29.06 -54.14 -32.00
CA PHE A 575 -28.22 -54.90 -31.10
C PHE A 575 -27.60 -56.15 -31.74
N ASN A 576 -27.31 -56.05 -33.06
CA ASN A 576 -26.59 -57.08 -33.81
C ASN A 576 -25.09 -56.93 -33.69
#